data_72222716fd228baee18ec77073898eb0
#
_entry.id   72222716fd228baee18ec77073898eb0
#
_cell.length_a   1.000
_cell.length_b   1.000
_cell.length_c   1.000
_cell.angle_alpha   90.00
_cell.angle_beta   90.00
_cell.angle_gamma   90.00
#
_symmetry.space_group_name_H-M   'P 1'
#
loop_
_entity.id
_entity.type
_entity.pdbx_description
1 polymer ?
#
loop_
_entity_poly.entity_id
_entity_poly.type
_entity_poly.pdbx_seq_one_letter_code
_entity_poly.pdbx_strand_id
1 'polypeptide(L)'
;MRGLRLARQDALEKIFALYAACVRWMNEVSIHQWNDTDYLSAYPPDDYADMQRRGLLFVLEGENGALLGAVVLLPEDERWNGRPSRRAWYVHNLVTAIGASGAGKAILREAEKLAKPHGMEVMRLDCADDNTRLNAWYESQGYFPCGTCIDGPYNGILREKLL
;
A
#
# COMPACT_ATOMS: atom_id res chain seq x y z
N MET A 1 -14.35 9.61 7.89
CA MET A 1 -13.82 8.35 7.30
C MET A 1 -14.04 7.24 8.29
N ARG A 2 -14.55 6.11 7.85
CA ARG A 2 -14.68 4.89 8.66
C ARG A 2 -13.30 4.26 8.86
N GLY A 3 -13.18 3.34 9.83
CA GLY A 3 -11.95 2.57 10.01
C GLY A 3 -11.63 1.66 8.83
N LEU A 4 -10.39 1.16 8.76
CA LEU A 4 -9.96 0.18 7.78
C LEU A 4 -10.68 -1.16 8.05
N ARG A 5 -11.20 -1.80 7.01
CA ARG A 5 -11.87 -3.10 7.11
C ARG A 5 -11.45 -4.04 5.98
N LEU A 6 -11.63 -5.32 6.20
CA LEU A 6 -11.44 -6.31 5.13
C LEU A 6 -12.32 -6.00 3.92
N ALA A 7 -11.73 -6.14 2.74
CA ALA A 7 -12.45 -6.00 1.48
C ALA A 7 -13.48 -7.12 1.32
N ARG A 8 -14.66 -6.77 0.82
CA ARG A 8 -15.69 -7.75 0.44
C ARG A 8 -15.50 -8.14 -1.02
N GLN A 9 -15.95 -9.32 -1.38
CA GLN A 9 -15.87 -9.80 -2.75
C GLN A 9 -16.58 -8.87 -3.75
N ASP A 10 -17.72 -8.31 -3.36
CA ASP A 10 -18.49 -7.38 -4.19
C ASP A 10 -17.82 -6.00 -4.40
N ALA A 11 -16.72 -5.73 -3.71
CA ALA A 11 -15.93 -4.52 -3.85
C ALA A 11 -14.74 -4.65 -4.81
N LEU A 12 -14.36 -5.88 -5.24
CA LEU A 12 -13.13 -6.12 -5.99
C LEU A 12 -13.03 -5.33 -7.29
N GLU A 13 -14.11 -5.27 -8.07
CA GLU A 13 -14.15 -4.48 -9.32
C GLU A 13 -13.87 -2.99 -9.06
N LYS A 14 -14.49 -2.43 -8.02
CA LYS A 14 -14.28 -1.02 -7.63
C LYS A 14 -12.87 -0.78 -7.12
N ILE A 15 -12.29 -1.74 -6.39
CA ILE A 15 -10.91 -1.66 -5.91
C ILE A 15 -9.95 -1.67 -7.10
N PHE A 16 -10.10 -2.58 -8.04
CA PHE A 16 -9.25 -2.62 -9.22
C PHE A 16 -9.39 -1.33 -10.05
N ALA A 17 -10.59 -0.77 -10.14
CA ALA A 17 -10.82 0.51 -10.81
C ALA A 17 -10.05 1.68 -10.16
N LEU A 18 -9.79 1.65 -8.84
CA LEU A 18 -8.93 2.64 -8.19
C LEU A 18 -7.49 2.57 -8.69
N TYR A 19 -6.93 1.36 -8.81
CA TYR A 19 -5.57 1.17 -9.33
C TYR A 19 -5.47 1.63 -10.78
N ALA A 20 -6.43 1.24 -11.63
CA ALA A 20 -6.48 1.67 -13.02
C ALA A 20 -6.61 3.20 -13.16
N ALA A 21 -7.40 3.84 -12.31
CA ALA A 21 -7.54 5.29 -12.27
C ALA A 21 -6.23 5.97 -11.83
N CYS A 22 -5.55 5.41 -10.83
CA CYS A 22 -4.28 5.93 -10.33
C CYS A 22 -3.18 5.86 -11.40
N VAL A 23 -3.07 4.74 -12.12
CA VAL A 23 -2.11 4.58 -13.23
C VAL A 23 -2.38 5.61 -14.34
N ARG A 24 -3.64 5.81 -14.74
CA ARG A 24 -3.99 6.84 -15.71
C ARG A 24 -3.61 8.24 -15.22
N TRP A 25 -3.94 8.56 -13.99
CA TRP A 25 -3.60 9.85 -13.38
C TRP A 25 -2.08 10.09 -13.34
N MET A 26 -1.27 9.07 -13.03
CA MET A 26 0.19 9.18 -13.07
C MET A 26 0.69 9.61 -14.45
N ASN A 27 0.12 9.07 -15.53
CA ASN A 27 0.46 9.49 -16.89
C ASN A 27 0.11 10.98 -17.14
N GLU A 28 -1.04 11.44 -16.65
CA GLU A 28 -1.52 12.82 -16.86
C GLU A 28 -0.65 13.84 -16.12
N VAL A 29 -0.08 13.48 -14.97
CA VAL A 29 0.73 14.39 -14.13
C VAL A 29 2.23 14.12 -14.24
N SER A 30 2.66 13.28 -15.19
CA SER A 30 4.07 12.92 -15.44
C SER A 30 4.78 12.38 -14.19
N ILE A 31 4.10 11.56 -13.39
CA ILE A 31 4.71 10.76 -12.34
C ILE A 31 5.11 9.42 -12.95
N HIS A 32 6.36 9.02 -12.73
CA HIS A 32 6.93 7.77 -13.20
C HIS A 32 7.00 6.77 -12.05
N GLN A 33 6.09 5.80 -12.03
CA GLN A 33 6.06 4.76 -11.00
C GLN A 33 5.31 3.52 -11.52
N TRP A 34 4.05 3.31 -11.14
CA TRP A 34 3.26 2.16 -11.56
C TRP A 34 2.96 2.12 -13.07
N ASN A 35 2.86 3.29 -13.69
CA ASN A 35 2.67 3.42 -15.13
C ASN A 35 3.88 2.96 -15.96
N ASP A 36 5.10 3.02 -15.40
CA ASP A 36 6.33 2.60 -16.09
C ASP A 36 6.66 1.10 -15.85
N THR A 37 6.03 0.46 -14.86
CA THR A 37 6.33 -0.93 -14.45
C THR A 37 5.29 -1.95 -14.91
N ASP A 38 4.39 -1.58 -15.83
CA ASP A 38 3.26 -2.43 -16.25
C ASP A 38 2.47 -3.01 -15.07
N TYR A 39 2.22 -2.15 -14.08
CA TYR A 39 1.65 -2.52 -12.78
C TYR A 39 0.35 -3.32 -12.90
N LEU A 40 -0.56 -2.94 -13.82
CA LEU A 40 -1.86 -3.60 -13.97
C LEU A 40 -1.74 -5.03 -14.50
N SER A 41 -0.69 -5.33 -15.27
CA SER A 41 -0.39 -6.69 -15.71
C SER A 41 0.34 -7.48 -14.62
N ALA A 42 1.21 -6.82 -13.85
CA ALA A 42 1.91 -7.43 -12.72
C ALA A 42 0.97 -7.78 -11.57
N TYR A 43 -0.10 -6.99 -11.38
CA TYR A 43 -1.14 -7.21 -10.36
C TYR A 43 -2.53 -7.21 -11.00
N PRO A 44 -2.91 -8.28 -11.71
CA PRO A 44 -4.22 -8.40 -12.36
C PRO A 44 -5.35 -8.56 -11.34
N PRO A 45 -6.63 -8.46 -11.75
CA PRO A 45 -7.78 -8.60 -10.86
C PRO A 45 -7.78 -9.88 -10.02
N ASP A 46 -7.26 -10.98 -10.55
CA ASP A 46 -7.21 -12.27 -9.86
C ASP A 46 -6.28 -12.24 -8.63
N ASP A 47 -5.20 -11.46 -8.65
CA ASP A 47 -4.31 -11.28 -7.50
C ASP A 47 -5.04 -10.59 -6.34
N TYR A 48 -5.83 -9.55 -6.63
CA TYR A 48 -6.65 -8.88 -5.62
C TYR A 48 -7.75 -9.79 -5.08
N ALA A 49 -8.33 -10.64 -5.93
CA ALA A 49 -9.30 -11.64 -5.50
C ALA A 49 -8.64 -12.69 -4.58
N ASP A 50 -7.40 -13.11 -4.87
CA ASP A 50 -6.65 -14.00 -3.99
C ASP A 50 -6.33 -13.34 -2.65
N MET A 51 -5.83 -12.12 -2.66
CA MET A 51 -5.54 -11.36 -1.43
C MET A 51 -6.78 -11.13 -0.59
N GLN A 52 -7.94 -10.89 -1.23
CA GLN A 52 -9.22 -10.79 -0.54
C GLN A 52 -9.60 -12.11 0.14
N ARG A 53 -9.52 -13.25 -0.57
CA ARG A 53 -9.82 -14.59 0.00
C ARG A 53 -8.90 -14.92 1.19
N ARG A 54 -7.64 -14.49 1.14
CA ARG A 54 -6.65 -14.68 2.20
C ARG A 54 -6.81 -13.69 3.37
N GLY A 55 -7.74 -12.73 3.28
CA GLY A 55 -7.95 -11.72 4.33
C GLY A 55 -6.83 -10.67 4.43
N LEU A 56 -6.13 -10.41 3.33
CA LEU A 56 -4.99 -9.49 3.27
C LEU A 56 -5.33 -8.14 2.62
N LEU A 57 -6.46 -8.05 1.92
CA LEU A 57 -6.92 -6.85 1.24
C LEU A 57 -7.89 -6.07 2.12
N PHE A 58 -7.56 -4.80 2.38
CA PHE A 58 -8.35 -3.90 3.22
C PHE A 58 -8.78 -2.67 2.43
N VAL A 59 -9.90 -2.08 2.85
CA VAL A 59 -10.46 -0.87 2.25
C VAL A 59 -10.76 0.20 3.30
N LEU A 60 -10.60 1.45 2.89
CA LEU A 60 -11.04 2.62 3.62
C LEU A 60 -12.28 3.20 2.93
N GLU A 61 -13.33 3.44 3.70
CA GLU A 61 -14.58 4.04 3.20
C GLU A 61 -14.89 5.37 3.87
N GLY A 62 -15.55 6.23 3.12
CA GLY A 62 -16.20 7.42 3.65
C GLY A 62 -17.45 7.10 4.46
N GLU A 63 -17.99 8.08 5.17
CA GLU A 63 -19.22 7.92 5.96
C GLU A 63 -20.43 7.59 5.08
N ASN A 64 -20.43 8.07 3.85
CA ASN A 64 -21.43 7.78 2.82
C ASN A 64 -21.21 6.41 2.12
N GLY A 65 -20.20 5.61 2.54
CA GLY A 65 -19.88 4.33 1.92
C GLY A 65 -19.05 4.41 0.63
N ALA A 66 -18.61 5.61 0.22
CA ALA A 66 -17.72 5.76 -0.93
C ALA A 66 -16.36 5.11 -0.63
N LEU A 67 -15.81 4.37 -1.59
CA LEU A 67 -14.47 3.78 -1.50
C LEU A 67 -13.41 4.88 -1.64
N LEU A 68 -12.65 5.12 -0.58
CA LEU A 68 -11.61 6.16 -0.52
C LEU A 68 -10.21 5.62 -0.80
N GLY A 69 -10.00 4.33 -0.62
CA GLY A 69 -8.72 3.69 -0.90
C GLY A 69 -8.69 2.23 -0.49
N ALA A 70 -7.59 1.57 -0.85
CA ALA A 70 -7.32 0.18 -0.53
C ALA A 70 -5.85 -0.04 -0.20
N VAL A 71 -5.56 -1.14 0.49
CA VAL A 71 -4.20 -1.54 0.85
C VAL A 71 -4.15 -3.04 1.05
N VAL A 72 -3.02 -3.64 0.71
CA VAL A 72 -2.69 -5.03 1.05
C VAL A 72 -1.74 -5.02 2.25
N LEU A 73 -2.04 -5.83 3.26
CA LEU A 73 -1.18 -6.04 4.42
C LEU A 73 -0.68 -7.48 4.40
N LEU A 74 0.60 -7.67 4.07
CA LEU A 74 1.22 -8.97 3.97
C LEU A 74 1.89 -9.37 5.30
N PRO A 75 1.87 -10.65 5.68
CA PRO A 75 2.60 -11.14 6.85
C PRO A 75 4.10 -11.33 6.59
N GLU A 76 4.51 -11.40 5.32
CA GLU A 76 5.89 -11.62 4.88
C GLU A 76 6.14 -10.95 3.52
N ASP A 77 7.38 -10.60 3.24
CA ASP A 77 7.80 -9.98 1.98
C ASP A 77 9.27 -10.31 1.70
N GLU A 78 9.53 -10.98 0.59
CA GLU A 78 10.87 -11.43 0.18
C GLU A 78 11.85 -10.27 -0.05
N ARG A 79 11.38 -9.08 -0.37
CA ARG A 79 12.21 -7.87 -0.50
C ARG A 79 12.94 -7.51 0.80
N TRP A 80 12.47 -8.06 1.93
CA TRP A 80 13.05 -7.84 3.26
C TRP A 80 13.99 -8.97 3.71
N ASN A 81 14.25 -9.96 2.85
CA ASN A 81 15.19 -11.03 3.15
C ASN A 81 16.60 -10.44 3.47
N GLY A 82 17.24 -10.99 4.49
CA GLY A 82 18.53 -10.49 4.99
C GLY A 82 18.44 -9.27 5.93
N ARG A 83 17.25 -8.75 6.20
CA ARG A 83 17.02 -7.70 7.20
C ARG A 83 16.74 -8.31 8.58
N PRO A 84 16.97 -7.55 9.67
CA PRO A 84 16.66 -8.02 11.01
C PRO A 84 15.22 -8.55 11.10
N SER A 85 15.08 -9.76 11.63
CA SER A 85 13.77 -10.37 11.86
C SER A 85 13.01 -9.59 12.95
N ARG A 86 11.80 -9.16 12.61
CA ARG A 86 10.85 -8.52 13.50
C ARG A 86 9.45 -9.02 13.18
N ARG A 87 8.56 -9.01 14.15
CA ARG A 87 7.14 -9.21 13.87
C ARG A 87 6.60 -7.98 13.14
N ALA A 88 6.36 -8.13 11.84
CA ALA A 88 6.05 -7.03 10.94
C ALA A 88 4.80 -7.35 10.10
N TRP A 89 4.05 -6.31 9.78
CA TRP A 89 3.17 -6.30 8.61
C TRP A 89 3.79 -5.42 7.52
N TYR A 90 3.64 -5.87 6.29
CA TYR A 90 4.18 -5.21 5.11
C TYR A 90 3.05 -4.57 4.31
N VAL A 91 3.14 -3.25 4.15
CA VAL A 91 2.15 -2.44 3.41
C VAL A 91 2.48 -2.53 1.92
N HIS A 92 1.57 -3.10 1.16
CA HIS A 92 1.67 -3.21 -0.29
C HIS A 92 0.47 -2.58 -0.98
N ASN A 93 0.67 -2.17 -2.23
CA ASN A 93 -0.41 -1.77 -3.13
C ASN A 93 -1.37 -0.73 -2.49
N LEU A 94 -0.82 0.23 -1.72
CA LEU A 94 -1.60 1.31 -1.15
C LEU A 94 -2.06 2.27 -2.25
N VAL A 95 -3.36 2.40 -2.42
CA VAL A 95 -3.99 3.30 -3.39
C VAL A 95 -5.08 4.13 -2.74
N THR A 96 -5.28 5.35 -3.22
CA THR A 96 -6.41 6.20 -2.82
C THR A 96 -7.18 6.69 -4.04
N ALA A 97 -8.47 6.96 -3.85
CA ALA A 97 -9.26 7.62 -4.87
C ALA A 97 -8.67 9.01 -5.16
N ILE A 98 -8.68 9.41 -6.42
CA ILE A 98 -8.21 10.73 -6.84
C ILE A 98 -9.05 11.81 -6.11
N GLY A 99 -8.37 12.77 -5.49
CA GLY A 99 -9.01 13.80 -4.70
C GLY A 99 -9.40 13.43 -3.26
N ALA A 100 -9.23 12.18 -2.83
CA ALA A 100 -9.46 11.75 -1.45
C ALA A 100 -8.33 12.20 -0.52
N SER A 101 -8.25 13.50 -0.25
CA SER A 101 -7.22 14.09 0.61
C SER A 101 -7.18 13.45 1.99
N GLY A 102 -5.99 13.08 2.45
CA GLY A 102 -5.77 12.46 3.76
C GLY A 102 -6.09 10.96 3.84
N ALA A 103 -6.65 10.34 2.79
CA ALA A 103 -7.01 8.92 2.80
C ALA A 103 -5.77 8.01 2.99
N GLY A 104 -4.65 8.29 2.32
CA GLY A 104 -3.41 7.53 2.49
C GLY A 104 -2.89 7.54 3.92
N LYS A 105 -2.89 8.71 4.56
CA LYS A 105 -2.53 8.85 5.99
C LYS A 105 -3.50 8.08 6.90
N ALA A 106 -4.80 8.14 6.60
CA ALA A 106 -5.81 7.41 7.36
C ALA A 106 -5.60 5.89 7.22
N ILE A 107 -5.33 5.38 6.01
CA ILE A 107 -5.03 3.96 5.77
C ILE A 107 -3.85 3.50 6.63
N LEU A 108 -2.71 4.21 6.58
CA LEU A 108 -1.53 3.85 7.37
C LEU A 108 -1.84 3.81 8.87
N ARG A 109 -2.48 4.85 9.40
CA ARG A 109 -2.83 4.91 10.83
C ARG A 109 -3.78 3.80 11.27
N GLU A 110 -4.77 3.47 10.46
CA GLU A 110 -5.70 2.39 10.77
C GLU A 110 -5.01 1.01 10.65
N ALA A 111 -4.11 0.82 9.66
CA ALA A 111 -3.29 -0.39 9.57
C ALA A 111 -2.38 -0.58 10.80
N GLU A 112 -1.75 0.50 11.29
CA GLU A 112 -0.95 0.51 12.51
C GLU A 112 -1.78 0.12 13.75
N LYS A 113 -3.01 0.64 13.85
CA LYS A 113 -3.94 0.27 14.93
C LYS A 113 -4.36 -1.20 14.87
N LEU A 114 -4.55 -1.75 13.67
CA LEU A 114 -4.86 -3.17 13.48
C LEU A 114 -3.65 -4.05 13.80
N ALA A 115 -2.43 -3.63 13.47
CA ALA A 115 -1.22 -4.42 13.67
C ALA A 115 -0.86 -4.61 15.16
N LYS A 116 -1.09 -3.61 16.01
CA LYS A 116 -0.76 -3.64 17.44
C LYS A 116 -1.37 -4.83 18.20
N PRO A 117 -2.68 -5.05 18.17
CA PRO A 117 -3.29 -6.19 18.89
C PRO A 117 -2.89 -7.55 18.30
N HIS A 118 -2.38 -7.60 17.07
CA HIS A 118 -1.78 -8.81 16.49
C HIS A 118 -0.32 -9.01 16.89
N GLY A 119 0.20 -8.17 17.80
CA GLY A 119 1.54 -8.29 18.34
C GLY A 119 2.65 -7.89 17.36
N MET A 120 2.34 -7.12 16.33
CA MET A 120 3.35 -6.59 15.42
C MET A 120 4.17 -5.50 16.13
N GLU A 121 5.47 -5.51 15.88
CA GLU A 121 6.43 -4.55 16.46
C GLU A 121 6.68 -3.38 15.51
N VAL A 122 6.53 -3.65 14.22
CA VAL A 122 6.82 -2.67 13.16
C VAL A 122 5.84 -2.80 12.00
N MET A 123 5.66 -1.68 11.29
CA MET A 123 5.11 -1.66 9.93
C MET A 123 6.25 -1.43 8.95
N ARG A 124 6.23 -2.14 7.84
CA ARG A 124 7.24 -2.09 6.79
C ARG A 124 6.62 -1.80 5.44
N LEU A 125 7.32 -1.07 4.60
CA LEU A 125 6.95 -0.80 3.21
C LEU A 125 8.19 -0.50 2.37
N ASP A 126 8.03 -0.44 1.08
CA ASP A 126 9.01 0.11 0.16
C ASP A 126 8.34 1.13 -0.80
N CYS A 127 9.13 2.01 -1.35
CA CYS A 127 8.72 2.90 -2.42
C CYS A 127 9.89 3.19 -3.37
N ALA A 128 9.55 3.50 -4.63
CA ALA A 128 10.54 3.78 -5.66
C ALA A 128 11.53 4.88 -5.18
N ASP A 129 12.82 4.64 -5.40
CA ASP A 129 13.88 5.52 -4.92
C ASP A 129 13.89 6.90 -5.59
N ASP A 130 13.44 6.98 -6.83
CA ASP A 130 13.33 8.20 -7.61
C ASP A 130 12.08 9.05 -7.28
N ASN A 131 11.07 8.47 -6.60
CA ASN A 131 9.89 9.23 -6.16
C ASN A 131 10.17 9.99 -4.87
N THR A 132 10.96 11.06 -4.97
CA THR A 132 11.41 11.88 -3.82
C THR A 132 10.24 12.44 -3.00
N ARG A 133 9.14 12.82 -3.65
CA ARG A 133 7.94 13.35 -2.99
C ARG A 133 7.25 12.29 -2.12
N LEU A 134 7.09 11.09 -2.64
CA LEU A 134 6.48 9.98 -1.90
C LEU A 134 7.39 9.53 -0.75
N ASN A 135 8.69 9.49 -0.98
CA ASN A 135 9.69 9.18 0.05
C ASN A 135 9.61 10.16 1.23
N ALA A 136 9.58 11.48 0.96
CA ALA A 136 9.43 12.50 1.98
C ALA A 136 8.09 12.41 2.71
N TRP A 137 7.01 12.06 1.99
CA TRP A 137 5.70 11.87 2.60
C TRP A 137 5.69 10.69 3.57
N TYR A 138 6.25 9.53 3.21
CA TYR A 138 6.36 8.38 4.12
C TYR A 138 7.19 8.71 5.35
N GLU A 139 8.28 9.45 5.19
CA GLU A 139 9.11 9.91 6.31
C GLU A 139 8.32 10.81 7.26
N SER A 140 7.49 11.71 6.75
CA SER A 140 6.57 12.54 7.54
C SER A 140 5.49 11.74 8.28
N GLN A 141 5.21 10.50 7.84
CA GLN A 141 4.32 9.56 8.54
C GLN A 141 5.07 8.67 9.56
N GLY A 142 6.41 8.83 9.70
CA GLY A 142 7.25 8.09 10.63
C GLY A 142 7.84 6.79 10.07
N TYR A 143 7.80 6.61 8.75
CA TYR A 143 8.43 5.47 8.06
C TYR A 143 9.83 5.88 7.59
N PHE A 144 10.84 5.56 8.38
CA PHE A 144 12.23 5.95 8.10
C PHE A 144 12.96 4.93 7.21
N PRO A 145 13.89 5.39 6.35
CA PRO A 145 14.65 4.49 5.49
C PRO A 145 15.54 3.56 6.32
N CYS A 146 15.59 2.29 5.96
CA CYS A 146 16.40 1.28 6.63
C CYS A 146 17.14 0.35 5.65
N GLY A 147 17.06 0.62 4.35
CA GLY A 147 17.76 -0.12 3.31
C GLY A 147 17.18 0.08 1.94
N THR A 148 17.61 -0.73 1.01
CA THR A 148 17.16 -0.72 -0.39
C THR A 148 16.80 -2.13 -0.85
N CYS A 149 15.98 -2.23 -1.89
CA CYS A 149 15.68 -3.47 -2.59
C CYS A 149 15.74 -3.25 -4.10
N ILE A 150 15.96 -4.32 -4.84
CA ILE A 150 15.94 -4.36 -6.30
C ILE A 150 15.04 -5.53 -6.72
N ASP A 151 14.11 -5.25 -7.62
CA ASP A 151 13.19 -6.24 -8.16
C ASP A 151 13.02 -5.99 -9.66
N GLY A 152 13.82 -6.67 -10.49
CA GLY A 152 13.93 -6.37 -11.92
C GLY A 152 14.33 -4.92 -12.18
N PRO A 153 13.51 -4.14 -12.90
CA PRO A 153 13.78 -2.73 -13.17
C PRO A 153 13.45 -1.81 -11.99
N TYR A 154 12.82 -2.33 -10.93
CA TYR A 154 12.40 -1.56 -9.76
C TYR A 154 13.52 -1.44 -8.74
N ASN A 155 13.86 -0.20 -8.36
CA ASN A 155 14.75 0.12 -7.26
C ASN A 155 13.91 0.78 -6.15
N GLY A 156 13.93 0.20 -4.96
CA GLY A 156 13.10 0.67 -3.84
C GLY A 156 13.92 1.04 -2.62
N ILE A 157 13.39 1.99 -1.86
CA ILE A 157 13.84 2.29 -0.49
C ILE A 157 12.94 1.54 0.48
N LEU A 158 13.54 0.64 1.26
CA LEU A 158 12.88 -0.05 2.35
C LEU A 158 12.69 0.91 3.53
N ARG A 159 11.48 0.97 4.07
CA ARG A 159 11.11 1.87 5.16
C ARG A 159 10.40 1.15 6.28
N GLU A 160 10.74 1.48 7.51
CA GLU A 160 10.19 0.85 8.72
C GLU A 160 9.68 1.92 9.68
N LYS A 161 8.59 1.60 10.37
CA LYS A 161 8.03 2.37 11.48
C LYS A 161 7.81 1.48 12.69
N LEU A 162 8.33 1.87 13.85
CA LEU A 162 8.02 1.24 15.13
C LEU A 162 6.57 1.55 15.55
N LEU A 163 5.89 0.55 16.12
CA LEU A 163 4.48 0.63 16.54
C LEU A 163 4.30 0.97 18.03
#